data_2b954a5f1c9077fd287edb8841413e0e
#
_entry.id   2b954a5f1c9077fd287edb8841413e0e
#
_cell.length_a   1.000
_cell.length_b   1.000
_cell.length_c   1.000
_cell.angle_alpha   90.00
_cell.angle_beta   90.00
_cell.angle_gamma   90.00
#
_symmetry.space_group_name_H-M   'P 1'
#
loop_
_entity.id
_entity.type
_entity.pdbx_description
1 polymer ?
#
loop_
_entity_poly.entity_id
_entity_poly.type
_entity_poly.pdbx_seq_one_letter_code
_entity_poly.pdbx_strand_id
1 'polypeptide(L)'
;MKGPIIAVIVVVGLLTLSSALYTISETEQAIITQFGELVGQAHADPGLHMKMPFIQQVIRFDKRWLEWSGDPTQIVTKDKKFLWVDTYTRWRVKDPTLFYVNVRDERGAQSRLDDIVDGDTRNVVASNDLIEVVRTTDRKFAEIEETADMGTAEASRPITTGRTKITQAIVEKSRPIVAEFGIELVDVQIKRVNYVQDVQ
;
A
#
# COMPACT_ATOMS: atom_id res chain seq x y z
N MET A 1 6.04 44.07 44.08
CA MET A 1 5.19 42.90 43.74
C MET A 1 4.88 42.70 42.24
N LYS A 2 5.31 43.60 41.32
CA LYS A 2 5.05 43.47 39.86
C LYS A 2 6.09 42.59 39.14
N GLY A 3 7.31 42.44 39.65
CA GLY A 3 8.37 41.65 38.99
C GLY A 3 8.06 40.17 38.83
N PRO A 4 7.60 39.43 39.85
CA PRO A 4 7.30 37.98 39.67
C PRO A 4 6.15 37.72 38.72
N ILE A 5 5.16 38.60 38.65
CA ILE A 5 4.02 38.46 37.72
C ILE A 5 4.49 38.60 36.27
N ILE A 6 5.35 39.61 36.00
CA ILE A 6 5.91 39.82 34.64
C ILE A 6 6.77 38.59 34.23
N ALA A 7 7.55 38.07 35.14
CA ALA A 7 8.36 36.86 34.88
C ALA A 7 7.46 35.65 34.50
N VAL A 8 6.35 35.42 35.19
CA VAL A 8 5.38 34.37 34.89
C VAL A 8 4.75 34.58 33.52
N ILE A 9 4.33 35.81 33.17
CA ILE A 9 3.74 36.11 31.86
C ILE A 9 4.75 35.84 30.72
N VAL A 10 6.01 36.23 30.91
CA VAL A 10 7.07 35.99 29.91
C VAL A 10 7.32 34.47 29.72
N VAL A 11 7.39 33.70 30.82
CA VAL A 11 7.56 32.28 30.76
C VAL A 11 6.39 31.58 30.07
N VAL A 12 5.15 31.95 30.40
CA VAL A 12 3.95 31.41 29.74
C VAL A 12 3.93 31.81 28.26
N GLY A 13 4.31 33.02 27.91
CA GLY A 13 4.42 33.49 26.53
C GLY A 13 5.44 32.70 25.73
N LEU A 14 6.61 32.42 26.31
CA LEU A 14 7.65 31.59 25.66
C LEU A 14 7.21 30.12 25.49
N LEU A 15 6.53 29.54 26.47
CA LEU A 15 6.01 28.18 26.38
C LEU A 15 4.91 28.07 25.32
N THR A 16 4.01 29.06 25.23
CA THR A 16 2.96 29.07 24.18
C THR A 16 3.56 29.24 22.80
N LEU A 17 4.56 30.12 22.64
CA LEU A 17 5.24 30.31 21.36
C LEU A 17 6.00 29.06 20.93
N SER A 18 6.68 28.38 21.86
CA SER A 18 7.38 27.11 21.60
C SER A 18 6.41 26.00 21.17
N SER A 19 5.22 25.94 21.76
CA SER A 19 4.21 24.94 21.40
C SER A 19 3.45 25.24 20.09
N ALA A 20 3.57 26.48 19.58
CA ALA A 20 3.00 26.89 18.31
C ALA A 20 3.84 26.47 17.10
N LEU A 21 5.12 26.16 17.31
CA LEU A 21 6.05 25.79 16.24
C LEU A 21 6.15 24.27 16.12
N TYR A 22 6.21 23.80 14.87
CA TYR A 22 6.49 22.38 14.56
C TYR A 22 7.32 22.28 13.29
N THR A 23 8.07 21.19 13.17
CA THR A 23 8.92 20.91 12.01
C THR A 23 8.36 19.74 11.23
N ILE A 24 8.50 19.79 9.90
CA ILE A 24 8.22 18.70 8.97
C ILE A 24 9.55 18.29 8.34
N SER A 25 9.83 16.99 8.38
CA SER A 25 10.99 16.39 7.70
C SER A 25 10.72 16.26 6.20
N GLU A 26 11.78 16.11 5.40
CA GLU A 26 11.65 15.83 3.96
C GLU A 26 10.93 14.50 3.66
N THR A 27 11.02 13.57 4.59
CA THR A 27 10.39 12.25 4.49
C THR A 27 8.93 12.23 4.94
N GLU A 28 8.44 13.35 5.50
CA GLU A 28 7.11 13.46 6.09
C GLU A 28 6.25 14.50 5.37
N GLN A 29 4.96 14.32 5.50
CA GLN A 29 3.93 15.31 5.18
C GLN A 29 2.96 15.39 6.34
N ALA A 30 2.37 16.55 6.55
CA ALA A 30 1.54 16.79 7.71
C ALA A 30 0.21 17.44 7.33
N ILE A 31 -0.80 17.11 8.11
CA ILE A 31 -2.08 17.80 8.11
C ILE A 31 -2.32 18.39 9.50
N ILE A 32 -3.07 19.47 9.53
CA ILE A 32 -3.49 20.09 10.78
C ILE A 32 -4.95 19.73 11.02
N THR A 33 -5.23 19.25 12.22
CA THR A 33 -6.58 18.95 12.66
C THR A 33 -6.94 19.80 13.87
N GLN A 34 -8.20 20.19 13.96
CA GLN A 34 -8.77 20.92 15.07
C GLN A 34 -10.04 20.22 15.53
N PHE A 35 -10.07 19.75 16.78
CA PHE A 35 -11.16 18.93 17.33
C PHE A 35 -11.50 17.68 16.48
N GLY A 36 -10.50 17.14 15.78
CA GLY A 36 -10.65 15.98 14.91
C GLY A 36 -11.06 16.28 13.47
N GLU A 37 -11.40 17.53 13.17
CA GLU A 37 -11.68 18.01 11.82
C GLU A 37 -10.43 18.56 11.15
N LEU A 38 -10.34 18.38 9.86
CA LEU A 38 -9.22 18.87 9.05
C LEU A 38 -9.31 20.38 8.86
N VAL A 39 -8.22 21.09 9.13
CA VAL A 39 -8.14 22.53 8.98
C VAL A 39 -7.02 22.91 8.02
N GLY A 40 -7.37 23.62 6.96
CA GLY A 40 -6.41 24.10 5.96
C GLY A 40 -6.01 23.01 4.95
N GLN A 41 -4.86 23.21 4.33
CA GLN A 41 -4.29 22.30 3.33
C GLN A 41 -3.18 21.44 3.96
N ALA A 42 -2.91 20.33 3.32
CA ALA A 42 -1.77 19.50 3.70
C ALA A 42 -0.45 20.23 3.46
N HIS A 43 0.44 20.15 4.43
CA HIS A 43 1.79 20.70 4.34
C HIS A 43 2.75 19.60 3.93
N ALA A 44 3.26 19.70 2.70
CA ALA A 44 4.22 18.77 2.16
C ALA A 44 5.67 19.32 2.16
N ASP A 45 5.82 20.63 2.37
CA ASP A 45 7.13 21.30 2.34
C ASP A 45 7.86 21.09 3.67
N PRO A 46 9.12 20.61 3.62
CA PRO A 46 9.94 20.47 4.82
C PRO A 46 10.29 21.85 5.40
N GLY A 47 10.41 21.91 6.72
CA GLY A 47 10.78 23.14 7.40
C GLY A 47 9.98 23.40 8.66
N LEU A 48 10.06 24.66 9.10
CA LEU A 48 9.39 25.15 10.29
C LEU A 48 8.02 25.72 9.92
N HIS A 49 7.00 25.25 10.58
CA HIS A 49 5.61 25.66 10.40
C HIS A 49 4.99 26.10 11.73
N MET A 50 3.86 26.81 11.63
CA MET A 50 3.13 27.28 12.80
C MET A 50 1.74 26.65 12.86
N LYS A 51 1.32 26.36 14.08
CA LYS A 51 -0.04 25.91 14.40
C LYS A 51 -0.59 26.69 15.59
N MET A 52 -1.90 26.71 15.78
CA MET A 52 -2.49 27.22 17.01
C MET A 52 -2.20 26.25 18.17
N PRO A 53 -1.47 26.75 19.22
CA PRO A 53 -1.18 25.91 20.37
C PRO A 53 -2.49 25.53 21.07
N PHE A 54 -2.48 24.36 21.74
CA PHE A 54 -3.56 23.77 22.53
C PHE A 54 -4.81 23.32 21.74
N ILE A 55 -5.10 23.91 20.58
CA ILE A 55 -6.32 23.65 19.81
C ILE A 55 -6.04 22.75 18.60
N GLN A 56 -4.93 23.01 17.91
CA GLN A 56 -4.57 22.31 16.69
C GLN A 56 -3.57 21.18 16.95
N GLN A 57 -3.81 20.06 16.32
CA GLN A 57 -2.92 18.88 16.32
C GLN A 57 -2.33 18.69 14.94
N VAL A 58 -1.06 18.29 14.89
CA VAL A 58 -0.36 17.93 13.65
C VAL A 58 -0.31 16.43 13.54
N ILE A 59 -0.87 15.91 12.46
CA ILE A 59 -0.78 14.50 12.12
C ILE A 59 0.21 14.37 10.98
N ARG A 60 1.19 13.50 11.14
CA ARG A 60 2.27 13.28 10.18
C ARG A 60 2.07 11.95 9.47
N PHE A 61 2.34 11.94 8.17
CA PHE A 61 2.35 10.74 7.33
C PHE A 61 3.69 10.64 6.63
N ASP A 62 4.17 9.42 6.45
CA ASP A 62 5.38 9.15 5.69
C ASP A 62 5.12 9.38 4.18
N LYS A 63 6.06 10.08 3.49
CA LYS A 63 6.06 10.25 2.03
C LYS A 63 6.73 9.10 1.30
N ARG A 64 7.54 8.31 2.03
CA ARG A 64 8.30 7.21 1.45
C ARG A 64 7.37 6.10 0.98
N TRP A 65 7.93 5.26 0.15
CA TRP A 65 7.28 4.02 -0.25
C TRP A 65 7.22 3.05 0.93
N LEU A 66 6.02 2.61 1.24
CA LEU A 66 5.73 1.60 2.23
C LEU A 66 5.44 0.27 1.53
N GLU A 67 5.70 -0.82 2.23
CA GLU A 67 5.40 -2.17 1.76
C GLU A 67 4.09 -2.63 2.37
N TRP A 68 3.27 -3.26 1.54
CA TRP A 68 2.14 -4.07 1.98
C TRP A 68 2.37 -5.50 1.48
N SER A 69 2.10 -6.47 2.33
CA SER A 69 2.21 -7.89 2.04
C SER A 69 0.91 -8.58 2.42
N GLY A 70 0.21 -9.12 1.43
CA GLY A 70 -0.99 -9.90 1.65
C GLY A 70 -0.68 -11.25 2.31
N ASP A 71 -1.69 -11.84 2.94
CA ASP A 71 -1.61 -13.20 3.44
C ASP A 71 -1.68 -14.20 2.28
N PRO A 72 -0.91 -15.30 2.33
CA PRO A 72 -0.98 -16.35 1.31
C PRO A 72 -2.41 -16.87 1.19
N THR A 73 -3.00 -16.73 0.01
CA THR A 73 -4.39 -17.12 -0.24
C THR A 73 -4.47 -18.22 -1.28
N GLN A 74 -5.29 -19.24 -1.03
CA GLN A 74 -5.57 -20.29 -1.99
C GLN A 74 -6.60 -19.82 -3.01
N ILE A 75 -6.25 -19.85 -4.29
CA ILE A 75 -7.09 -19.42 -5.40
C ILE A 75 -7.26 -20.57 -6.38
N VAL A 76 -8.48 -20.73 -6.91
CA VAL A 76 -8.76 -21.67 -7.98
C VAL A 76 -8.60 -20.97 -9.31
N THR A 77 -7.73 -21.47 -10.18
CA THR A 77 -7.49 -20.93 -11.52
C THR A 77 -8.60 -21.34 -12.50
N LYS A 78 -8.61 -20.75 -13.69
CA LYS A 78 -9.59 -21.05 -14.75
C LYS A 78 -9.62 -22.51 -15.15
N ASP A 79 -8.47 -23.17 -15.15
CA ASP A 79 -8.29 -24.61 -15.40
C ASP A 79 -8.55 -25.49 -14.17
N LYS A 80 -9.24 -24.93 -13.13
CA LYS A 80 -9.67 -25.61 -11.91
C LYS A 80 -8.54 -26.21 -11.05
N LYS A 81 -7.36 -25.60 -11.11
CA LYS A 81 -6.21 -25.98 -10.27
C LYS A 81 -6.09 -25.07 -9.06
N PHE A 82 -5.68 -25.62 -7.92
CA PHE A 82 -5.45 -24.86 -6.70
C PHE A 82 -4.06 -24.26 -6.68
N LEU A 83 -3.99 -22.97 -6.41
CA LEU A 83 -2.76 -22.21 -6.38
C LEU A 83 -2.70 -21.36 -5.12
N TRP A 84 -1.62 -21.48 -4.35
CA TRP A 84 -1.31 -20.55 -3.28
C TRP A 84 -0.56 -19.36 -3.84
N VAL A 85 -1.14 -18.18 -3.67
CA VAL A 85 -0.58 -16.93 -4.15
C VAL A 85 -0.27 -16.03 -2.96
N ASP A 86 0.97 -15.57 -2.91
CA ASP A 86 1.45 -14.60 -1.95
C ASP A 86 1.85 -13.34 -2.72
N THR A 87 1.21 -12.22 -2.42
CA THR A 87 1.39 -10.96 -3.12
C THR A 87 1.97 -9.88 -2.22
N TYR A 88 2.71 -8.97 -2.81
CA TYR A 88 3.12 -7.74 -2.14
C TYR A 88 3.01 -6.55 -3.10
N THR A 89 2.85 -5.37 -2.53
CA THR A 89 2.81 -4.12 -3.27
C THR A 89 3.58 -3.03 -2.53
N ARG A 90 4.06 -2.06 -3.31
CA ARG A 90 4.62 -0.82 -2.79
C ARG A 90 3.61 0.30 -2.99
N TRP A 91 3.35 1.01 -1.94
CA TRP A 91 2.38 2.09 -1.91
C TRP A 91 2.91 3.28 -1.13
N ARG A 92 2.28 4.44 -1.28
CA ARG A 92 2.54 5.63 -0.47
C ARG A 92 1.29 6.47 -0.30
N VAL A 93 1.31 7.35 0.69
CA VAL A 93 0.29 8.38 0.85
C VAL A 93 0.58 9.50 -0.16
N LYS A 94 -0.29 9.64 -1.16
CA LYS A 94 -0.20 10.68 -2.20
C LYS A 94 -0.95 11.95 -1.78
N ASP A 95 -2.15 11.78 -1.26
CA ASP A 95 -2.96 12.86 -0.72
C ASP A 95 -3.26 12.59 0.75
N PRO A 96 -2.56 13.25 1.68
CA PRO A 96 -2.76 13.01 3.12
C PRO A 96 -4.12 13.49 3.61
N THR A 97 -4.80 14.41 2.89
CA THR A 97 -6.14 14.87 3.23
C THR A 97 -7.16 13.77 2.99
N LEU A 98 -7.19 13.24 1.76
CA LEU A 98 -8.08 12.12 1.42
C LEU A 98 -7.76 10.88 2.26
N PHE A 99 -6.47 10.62 2.49
CA PHE A 99 -6.01 9.52 3.32
C PHE A 99 -6.54 9.62 4.75
N TYR A 100 -6.43 10.78 5.38
CA TYR A 100 -6.93 10.96 6.74
C TYR A 100 -8.45 10.83 6.85
N VAL A 101 -9.19 11.38 5.89
CA VAL A 101 -10.65 11.33 5.90
C VAL A 101 -11.19 9.91 5.70
N ASN A 102 -10.59 9.15 4.77
CA ASN A 102 -11.13 7.86 4.34
C ASN A 102 -10.49 6.66 5.06
N VAL A 103 -9.26 6.80 5.51
CA VAL A 103 -8.42 5.69 6.03
C VAL A 103 -7.94 5.94 7.43
N ARG A 104 -7.56 7.17 7.76
CA ARG A 104 -7.04 7.70 9.02
C ARG A 104 -5.59 7.37 9.32
N ASP A 105 -5.20 6.11 9.27
CA ASP A 105 -3.87 5.65 9.66
C ASP A 105 -3.37 4.51 8.75
N GLU A 106 -2.13 4.08 8.98
CA GLU A 106 -1.50 3.02 8.21
C GLU A 106 -2.18 1.65 8.36
N ARG A 107 -2.77 1.35 9.52
CA ARG A 107 -3.52 0.09 9.73
C ARG A 107 -4.79 0.07 8.90
N GLY A 108 -5.48 1.20 8.85
CA GLY A 108 -6.64 1.36 7.97
C GLY A 108 -6.26 1.20 6.50
N ALA A 109 -5.07 1.70 6.10
CA ALA A 109 -4.56 1.51 4.75
C ALA A 109 -4.26 0.03 4.45
N GLN A 110 -3.62 -0.67 5.37
CA GLN A 110 -3.36 -2.11 5.24
C GLN A 110 -4.67 -2.87 5.01
N SER A 111 -5.69 -2.64 5.85
CA SER A 111 -6.99 -3.30 5.68
C SER A 111 -7.65 -2.99 4.33
N ARG A 112 -7.54 -1.74 3.84
CA ARG A 112 -8.09 -1.39 2.53
C ARG A 112 -7.32 -2.03 1.37
N LEU A 113 -6.00 -2.12 1.51
CA LEU A 113 -5.17 -2.82 0.52
C LEU A 113 -5.45 -4.33 0.52
N ASP A 114 -5.67 -4.94 1.70
CA ASP A 114 -6.10 -6.34 1.82
C ASP A 114 -7.39 -6.56 1.02
N ASP A 115 -8.42 -5.75 1.25
CA ASP A 115 -9.71 -5.90 0.58
C ASP A 115 -9.60 -5.72 -0.94
N ILE A 116 -8.85 -4.70 -1.40
CA ILE A 116 -8.80 -4.31 -2.81
C ILE A 116 -7.81 -5.18 -3.58
N VAL A 117 -6.56 -5.27 -3.12
CA VAL A 117 -5.49 -5.95 -3.86
C VAL A 117 -5.69 -7.46 -3.86
N ASP A 118 -6.09 -8.05 -2.71
CA ASP A 118 -6.40 -9.49 -2.66
C ASP A 118 -7.64 -9.83 -3.47
N GLY A 119 -8.66 -8.97 -3.44
CA GLY A 119 -9.87 -9.14 -4.26
C GLY A 119 -9.56 -9.14 -5.75
N ASP A 120 -8.80 -8.14 -6.21
CA ASP A 120 -8.41 -8.04 -7.61
C ASP A 120 -7.44 -9.16 -8.02
N THR A 121 -6.49 -9.52 -7.15
CA THR A 121 -5.59 -10.66 -7.37
C THR A 121 -6.38 -11.94 -7.57
N ARG A 122 -7.34 -12.22 -6.69
CA ARG A 122 -8.21 -13.40 -6.79
C ARG A 122 -8.98 -13.42 -8.11
N ASN A 123 -9.58 -12.28 -8.49
CA ASN A 123 -10.37 -12.17 -9.72
C ASN A 123 -9.51 -12.37 -10.98
N VAL A 124 -8.33 -11.77 -11.01
CA VAL A 124 -7.43 -11.87 -12.16
C VAL A 124 -6.83 -13.27 -12.26
N VAL A 125 -6.38 -13.85 -11.15
CA VAL A 125 -5.82 -15.22 -11.14
C VAL A 125 -6.87 -16.26 -11.52
N ALA A 126 -8.10 -16.15 -10.97
CA ALA A 126 -9.20 -17.07 -11.30
C ALA A 126 -9.64 -16.99 -12.77
N SER A 127 -9.36 -15.89 -13.45
CA SER A 127 -9.68 -15.69 -14.87
C SER A 127 -8.61 -16.22 -15.84
N ASN A 128 -7.46 -16.66 -15.32
CA ASN A 128 -6.32 -17.14 -16.08
C ASN A 128 -5.97 -18.60 -15.75
N ASP A 129 -5.34 -19.28 -16.70
CA ASP A 129 -4.87 -20.64 -16.51
C ASP A 129 -3.61 -20.64 -15.63
N LEU A 130 -3.35 -21.73 -14.90
CA LEU A 130 -2.20 -21.86 -14.00
C LEU A 130 -0.88 -21.49 -14.67
N ILE A 131 -0.66 -21.97 -15.90
CA ILE A 131 0.57 -21.74 -16.66
C ILE A 131 0.86 -20.25 -16.90
N GLU A 132 -0.18 -19.45 -17.11
CA GLU A 132 -0.09 -18.01 -17.33
C GLU A 132 0.30 -17.26 -16.05
N VAL A 133 -0.15 -17.73 -14.89
CA VAL A 133 0.19 -17.15 -13.58
C VAL A 133 1.62 -17.45 -13.18
N VAL A 134 2.12 -18.64 -13.52
CA VAL A 134 3.45 -19.11 -13.11
C VAL A 134 4.54 -18.60 -14.05
N ARG A 135 4.32 -18.65 -15.36
CA ARG A 135 5.35 -18.36 -16.37
C ARG A 135 5.41 -16.88 -16.73
N THR A 136 6.62 -16.39 -16.88
CA THR A 136 6.90 -15.01 -17.33
C THR A 136 7.29 -14.96 -18.81
N THR A 137 7.91 -16.01 -19.32
CA THR A 137 8.46 -16.07 -20.68
C THR A 137 8.06 -17.35 -21.38
N ASP A 138 8.02 -17.31 -22.71
CA ASP A 138 7.68 -18.45 -23.58
C ASP A 138 8.88 -19.40 -23.84
N ARG A 139 9.86 -19.44 -22.93
CA ARG A 139 10.96 -20.39 -23.01
C ARG A 139 10.42 -21.80 -22.87
N LYS A 140 10.71 -22.66 -23.87
CA LYS A 140 10.40 -24.07 -23.79
C LYS A 140 11.30 -24.70 -22.73
N PHE A 141 10.70 -25.38 -21.76
CA PHE A 141 11.42 -26.17 -20.74
C PHE A 141 11.99 -27.47 -21.35
N ALA A 142 12.80 -27.35 -22.40
CA ALA A 142 13.33 -28.55 -23.09
C ALA A 142 14.41 -29.29 -22.29
N GLU A 143 14.89 -28.76 -21.16
CA GLU A 143 16.10 -29.28 -20.49
C GLU A 143 16.06 -29.30 -18.95
N ILE A 144 14.90 -29.21 -18.31
CA ILE A 144 14.85 -29.33 -16.84
C ILE A 144 14.07 -30.58 -16.49
N GLU A 145 14.81 -31.65 -16.24
CA GLU A 145 14.29 -32.96 -15.78
C GLU A 145 13.56 -32.89 -14.41
N GLU A 146 13.57 -31.73 -13.72
CA GLU A 146 12.98 -31.58 -12.39
C GLU A 146 11.51 -31.15 -12.37
N THR A 147 10.89 -30.85 -13.52
CA THR A 147 9.46 -30.53 -13.60
C THR A 147 8.58 -31.74 -13.94
N ALA A 148 8.94 -32.91 -13.41
CA ALA A 148 8.19 -34.14 -13.64
C ALA A 148 6.73 -34.10 -13.12
N ASP A 149 6.36 -33.07 -12.37
CA ASP A 149 5.07 -32.95 -11.69
C ASP A 149 4.00 -32.14 -12.47
N MET A 150 4.43 -31.32 -13.42
CA MET A 150 3.50 -30.66 -14.37
C MET A 150 3.59 -31.46 -15.67
N GLY A 151 2.51 -32.13 -16.08
CA GLY A 151 2.48 -32.91 -17.30
C GLY A 151 3.14 -32.18 -18.46
N THR A 152 4.09 -32.83 -19.14
CA THR A 152 4.92 -32.26 -20.22
C THR A 152 4.13 -31.57 -21.32
N ALA A 153 2.88 -31.95 -21.55
CA ALA A 153 1.96 -31.32 -22.51
C ALA A 153 1.48 -29.93 -22.08
N GLU A 154 1.29 -29.68 -20.79
CA GLU A 154 0.87 -28.37 -20.27
C GLU A 154 2.05 -27.40 -20.22
N ALA A 155 3.23 -27.87 -19.84
CA ALA A 155 4.45 -27.08 -19.84
C ALA A 155 4.85 -26.56 -21.23
N SER A 156 4.37 -27.18 -22.31
CA SER A 156 4.66 -26.83 -23.70
C SER A 156 3.65 -25.87 -24.34
N ARG A 157 2.57 -25.48 -23.63
CA ARG A 157 1.59 -24.53 -24.17
C ARG A 157 2.21 -23.13 -24.34
N PRO A 158 1.95 -22.43 -25.45
CA PRO A 158 2.38 -21.05 -25.61
C PRO A 158 1.67 -20.15 -24.59
N ILE A 159 2.40 -19.19 -24.04
CA ILE A 159 1.85 -18.18 -23.13
C ILE A 159 1.23 -17.05 -23.96
N THR A 160 0.01 -16.65 -23.62
CA THR A 160 -0.67 -15.51 -24.25
C THR A 160 -0.58 -14.25 -23.39
N THR A 161 -0.74 -14.40 -22.10
CA THR A 161 -0.77 -13.29 -21.13
C THR A 161 0.52 -13.24 -20.33
N GLY A 162 0.87 -14.30 -19.64
CA GLY A 162 2.04 -14.41 -18.78
C GLY A 162 1.94 -13.61 -17.48
N ARG A 163 2.76 -13.98 -16.51
CA ARG A 163 2.76 -13.39 -15.16
C ARG A 163 2.88 -11.87 -15.14
N THR A 164 3.69 -11.29 -16.03
CA THR A 164 3.90 -9.84 -16.08
C THR A 164 2.63 -9.08 -16.44
N LYS A 165 1.87 -9.57 -17.43
CA LYS A 165 0.60 -8.94 -17.80
C LYS A 165 -0.48 -9.16 -16.73
N ILE A 166 -0.45 -10.29 -16.04
CA ILE A 166 -1.35 -10.58 -14.91
C ILE A 166 -1.12 -9.58 -13.78
N THR A 167 0.13 -9.38 -13.36
CA THR A 167 0.45 -8.39 -12.32
C THR A 167 0.11 -6.97 -12.75
N GLN A 168 0.34 -6.63 -14.02
CA GLN A 168 -0.07 -5.33 -14.58
C GLN A 168 -1.59 -5.15 -14.57
N ALA A 169 -2.36 -6.18 -14.94
CA ALA A 169 -3.82 -6.13 -14.91
C ALA A 169 -4.37 -5.94 -13.48
N ILE A 170 -3.72 -6.53 -12.47
CA ILE A 170 -4.06 -6.29 -11.06
C ILE A 170 -3.84 -4.82 -10.71
N VAL A 171 -2.65 -4.28 -11.04
CA VAL A 171 -2.33 -2.86 -10.78
C VAL A 171 -3.32 -1.92 -11.46
N GLU A 172 -3.66 -2.17 -12.72
CA GLU A 172 -4.59 -1.33 -13.49
C GLU A 172 -6.01 -1.32 -12.89
N LYS A 173 -6.45 -2.43 -12.30
CA LYS A 173 -7.74 -2.51 -11.61
C LYS A 173 -7.70 -1.86 -10.24
N SER A 174 -6.70 -2.15 -9.44
CA SER A 174 -6.62 -1.68 -8.05
C SER A 174 -6.27 -0.19 -7.94
N ARG A 175 -5.44 0.34 -8.86
CA ARG A 175 -4.94 1.73 -8.81
C ARG A 175 -6.03 2.80 -8.73
N PRO A 176 -7.09 2.80 -9.57
CA PRO A 176 -8.16 3.81 -9.47
C PRO A 176 -8.91 3.73 -8.14
N ILE A 177 -9.13 2.53 -7.62
CA ILE A 177 -9.86 2.31 -6.37
C ILE A 177 -9.07 2.84 -5.18
N VAL A 178 -7.78 2.48 -5.08
CA VAL A 178 -6.94 2.94 -3.97
C VAL A 178 -6.65 4.45 -4.03
N ALA A 179 -6.70 5.06 -5.22
CA ALA A 179 -6.54 6.50 -5.38
C ALA A 179 -7.66 7.29 -4.70
N GLU A 180 -8.87 6.76 -4.59
CA GLU A 180 -9.99 7.37 -3.86
C GLU A 180 -9.70 7.50 -2.36
N PHE A 181 -8.79 6.70 -1.84
CA PHE A 181 -8.33 6.73 -0.45
C PHE A 181 -7.08 7.60 -0.24
N GLY A 182 -6.64 8.34 -1.26
CA GLY A 182 -5.42 9.15 -1.20
C GLY A 182 -4.13 8.32 -1.26
N ILE A 183 -4.22 7.05 -1.67
CA ILE A 183 -3.12 6.10 -1.78
C ILE A 183 -2.65 6.03 -3.24
N GLU A 184 -1.34 6.00 -3.45
CA GLU A 184 -0.72 5.70 -4.74
C GLU A 184 -0.09 4.32 -4.70
N LEU A 185 -0.53 3.44 -5.61
CA LEU A 185 0.00 2.10 -5.82
C LEU A 185 1.03 2.13 -6.94
N VAL A 186 2.22 1.62 -6.68
CA VAL A 186 3.31 1.55 -7.68
C VAL A 186 3.19 0.30 -8.53
N ASP A 187 3.33 -0.83 -7.87
CA ASP A 187 3.37 -2.15 -8.49
C ASP A 187 2.73 -3.19 -7.57
N VAL A 188 2.30 -4.28 -8.16
CA VAL A 188 1.90 -5.50 -7.45
C VAL A 188 2.79 -6.62 -7.98
N GLN A 189 3.38 -7.37 -7.07
CA GLN A 189 4.24 -8.50 -7.40
C GLN A 189 3.75 -9.75 -6.67
N ILE A 190 3.86 -10.88 -7.35
CA ILE A 190 3.59 -12.18 -6.74
C ILE A 190 4.93 -12.67 -6.15
N LYS A 191 5.02 -12.82 -4.82
CA LYS A 191 6.22 -13.30 -4.14
C LYS A 191 6.45 -14.78 -4.41
N ARG A 192 5.42 -15.56 -4.15
CA ARG A 192 5.49 -17.02 -4.19
C ARG A 192 4.23 -17.57 -4.82
N VAL A 193 4.43 -18.63 -5.58
CA VAL A 193 3.36 -19.42 -6.19
C VAL A 193 3.67 -20.87 -5.84
N ASN A 194 2.82 -21.49 -5.02
CA ASN A 194 2.93 -22.90 -4.67
C ASN A 194 1.73 -23.64 -5.25
N TYR A 195 2.02 -24.64 -6.05
CA TYR A 195 1.02 -25.58 -6.57
C TYR A 195 0.72 -26.65 -5.51
N VAL A 196 -0.54 -26.90 -5.27
CA VAL A 196 -0.98 -28.02 -4.44
C VAL A 196 -1.36 -29.15 -5.39
N GLN A 197 -0.61 -30.25 -5.36
CA GLN A 197 -1.04 -31.46 -6.05
C GLN A 197 -2.38 -31.92 -5.46
N ASP A 198 -3.34 -32.18 -6.33
CA ASP A 198 -4.56 -32.85 -5.91
C ASP A 198 -4.18 -34.20 -5.28
N VAL A 199 -4.42 -34.32 -3.99
CA VAL A 199 -4.40 -35.60 -3.31
C VAL A 199 -5.63 -36.35 -3.82
N GLN A 200 -5.41 -37.29 -4.72
CA GLN A 200 -6.43 -38.26 -5.16
C GLN A 200 -6.89 -39.13 -4.00
#